data_90e2b9cdcc1d51a7581caa216a8b78cb
#
_entry.id   90e2b9cdcc1d51a7581caa216a8b78cb
#
_cell.length_a   1.000
_cell.length_b   1.000
_cell.length_c   1.000
_cell.angle_alpha   90.00
_cell.angle_beta   90.00
_cell.angle_gamma   90.00
#
_symmetry.space_group_name_H-M   'P 1'
#
loop_
_entity.id
_entity.type
_entity.pdbx_description
1 polymer ?
#
loop_
_entity_poly.entity_id
_entity_poly.type
_entity_poly.pdbx_seq_one_letter_code
_entity_poly.pdbx_strand_id
1 'polypeptide(L)'
;MKISKLQKKIGQFTLQIEELYLESGKVHGLIGTNGCGKTTLSKLIQGILVPDDGRIDYEGLTPRDITMTTQRPYLLHDTVYQNLIYPLKIRGIRPDEAKMDAWLERCGLLQKKNQYARSLSSGEQQKLSFIRALVFDPAFVIVDETLSNLDPDSTELFEQLMREQQTKNKMTWLLISH
;
A
#
# COMPACT_ATOMS: atom_id res chain seq x y z
N MET A 1 10.06 -5.69 11.46
CA MET A 1 10.04 -6.85 10.53
C MET A 1 11.45 -7.24 10.18
N LYS A 2 11.80 -8.50 10.31
CA LYS A 2 13.15 -9.00 10.00
C LYS A 2 13.10 -10.10 8.94
N ILE A 3 13.89 -9.96 7.87
CA ILE A 3 14.04 -10.92 6.79
C ILE A 3 15.43 -11.54 6.91
N SER A 4 15.54 -12.88 6.91
CA SER A 4 16.81 -13.57 7.11
C SER A 4 16.94 -14.74 6.14
N LYS A 5 18.08 -14.79 5.43
CA LYS A 5 18.48 -15.84 4.46
C LYS A 5 17.39 -16.17 3.45
N LEU A 6 16.61 -15.14 3.07
CA LEU A 6 15.46 -15.31 2.20
C LEU A 6 15.92 -15.60 0.79
N GLN A 7 15.34 -16.65 0.21
CA GLN A 7 15.54 -16.99 -1.19
C GLN A 7 14.21 -17.24 -1.89
N LYS A 8 14.07 -16.72 -3.12
CA LYS A 8 12.92 -16.98 -3.99
C LYS A 8 13.33 -17.06 -5.44
N LYS A 9 13.06 -18.20 -6.07
CA LYS A 9 13.28 -18.41 -7.49
C LYS A 9 11.99 -18.21 -8.28
N ILE A 10 12.07 -17.44 -9.36
CA ILE A 10 10.98 -17.21 -10.31
C ILE A 10 11.56 -17.34 -11.74
N GLY A 11 11.29 -18.45 -12.38
CA GLY A 11 11.90 -18.76 -13.66
C GLY A 11 13.43 -18.84 -13.56
N GLN A 12 14.12 -17.97 -14.30
CA GLN A 12 15.60 -17.87 -14.25
C GLN A 12 16.12 -16.85 -13.22
N PHE A 13 15.24 -16.04 -12.64
CA PHE A 13 15.59 -15.04 -11.64
C PHE A 13 15.58 -15.64 -10.23
N THR A 14 16.59 -15.30 -9.43
CA THR A 14 16.63 -15.68 -8.00
C THR A 14 16.86 -14.42 -7.17
N LEU A 15 15.88 -14.12 -6.29
CA LEU A 15 16.04 -13.11 -5.25
C LEU A 15 16.75 -13.78 -4.04
N GLN A 16 17.81 -13.13 -3.57
CA GLN A 16 18.52 -13.55 -2.35
C GLN A 16 18.70 -12.34 -1.43
N ILE A 17 18.36 -12.49 -0.17
CA ILE A 17 18.52 -11.46 0.86
C ILE A 17 19.07 -12.14 2.12
N GLU A 18 20.32 -11.85 2.45
CA GLU A 18 20.98 -12.42 3.64
C GLU A 18 20.32 -11.89 4.91
N GLU A 19 20.21 -10.58 5.02
CA GLU A 19 19.53 -9.92 6.15
C GLU A 19 18.97 -8.57 5.72
N LEU A 20 17.71 -8.32 6.10
CA LEU A 20 17.06 -7.01 5.94
C LEU A 20 16.19 -6.74 7.16
N TYR A 21 16.37 -5.56 7.76
CA TYR A 21 15.55 -5.11 8.88
C TYR A 21 14.76 -3.86 8.49
N LEU A 22 13.45 -3.94 8.65
CA LEU A 22 12.51 -2.84 8.45
C LEU A 22 11.94 -2.45 9.81
N GLU A 23 12.51 -1.40 10.41
CA GLU A 23 12.16 -0.91 11.74
C GLU A 23 10.70 -0.43 11.76
N SER A 24 9.96 -0.85 12.78
CA SER A 24 8.55 -0.46 12.96
C SER A 24 8.42 1.05 13.16
N GLY A 25 7.39 1.65 12.55
CA GLY A 25 7.12 3.07 12.66
C GLY A 25 8.10 3.97 11.91
N LYS A 26 8.87 3.45 10.98
CA LYS A 26 9.82 4.21 10.14
C LYS A 26 9.42 4.22 8.67
N VAL A 27 10.04 5.13 7.93
CA VAL A 27 9.96 5.20 6.46
C VAL A 27 11.24 4.60 5.90
N HIS A 28 11.09 3.59 5.05
CA HIS A 28 12.17 2.88 4.38
C HIS A 28 12.11 3.13 2.88
N GLY A 29 13.26 3.31 2.23
CA GLY A 29 13.39 3.41 0.77
C GLY A 29 13.96 2.12 0.19
N LEU A 30 13.33 1.58 -0.84
CA LEU A 30 13.84 0.47 -1.65
C LEU A 30 14.11 0.97 -3.06
N ILE A 31 15.38 1.18 -3.36
CA ILE A 31 15.82 1.71 -4.64
C ILE A 31 16.57 0.63 -5.43
N GLY A 32 16.33 0.55 -6.71
CA GLY A 32 17.02 -0.41 -7.57
C GLY A 32 16.49 -0.42 -9.00
N THR A 33 17.27 -0.97 -9.91
CA THR A 33 16.94 -1.06 -11.34
C THR A 33 15.73 -1.97 -11.59
N ASN A 34 15.13 -1.86 -12.78
CA ASN A 34 14.06 -2.75 -13.20
C ASN A 34 14.54 -4.22 -13.22
N GLY A 35 13.70 -5.12 -12.73
CA GLY A 35 14.01 -6.56 -12.68
C GLY A 35 14.89 -7.00 -11.50
N CYS A 36 15.36 -6.09 -10.62
CA CYS A 36 16.21 -6.47 -9.47
C CYS A 36 15.43 -7.20 -8.34
N GLY A 37 14.10 -7.35 -8.45
CA GLY A 37 13.32 -8.14 -7.49
C GLY A 37 12.47 -7.33 -6.50
N LYS A 38 12.34 -6.01 -6.64
CA LYS A 38 11.53 -5.14 -5.74
C LYS A 38 10.09 -5.66 -5.60
N THR A 39 9.42 -5.91 -6.71
CA THR A 39 8.05 -6.46 -6.74
C THR A 39 7.97 -7.86 -6.15
N THR A 40 9.00 -8.68 -6.34
CA THR A 40 9.08 -10.02 -5.72
C THR A 40 9.16 -9.92 -4.22
N LEU A 41 10.04 -9.03 -3.71
CA LEU A 41 10.14 -8.75 -2.28
C LEU A 41 8.82 -8.25 -1.69
N SER A 42 8.16 -7.31 -2.36
CA SER A 42 6.85 -6.79 -1.93
C SER A 42 5.79 -7.89 -1.80
N LYS A 43 5.73 -8.81 -2.77
CA LYS A 43 4.81 -9.95 -2.74
C LYS A 43 5.14 -10.96 -1.64
N LEU A 44 6.43 -11.16 -1.33
CA LEU A 44 6.88 -12.00 -0.21
C LEU A 44 6.49 -11.36 1.13
N ILE A 45 6.72 -10.06 1.30
CA ILE A 45 6.32 -9.32 2.51
C ILE A 45 4.80 -9.36 2.72
N GLN A 46 4.01 -9.31 1.66
CA GLN A 46 2.54 -9.42 1.73
C GLN A 46 2.04 -10.86 1.92
N GLY A 47 2.92 -11.86 1.92
CA GLY A 47 2.53 -13.26 1.98
C GLY A 47 1.83 -13.79 0.73
N ILE A 48 1.86 -13.04 -0.39
CA ILE A 48 1.33 -13.48 -1.70
C ILE A 48 2.24 -14.56 -2.29
N LEU A 49 3.54 -14.42 -2.08
CA LEU A 49 4.53 -15.44 -2.41
C LEU A 49 5.10 -16.03 -1.12
N VAL A 50 5.41 -17.33 -1.17
CA VAL A 50 6.13 -18.03 -0.09
C VAL A 50 7.60 -18.12 -0.49
N PRO A 51 8.54 -17.81 0.42
CA PRO A 51 9.96 -18.01 0.14
C PRO A 51 10.27 -19.50 -0.08
N ASP A 52 11.29 -19.78 -0.89
CA ASP A 52 11.77 -21.16 -1.11
C ASP A 52 12.73 -21.56 0.00
N ASP A 53 13.43 -20.57 0.60
CA ASP A 53 14.29 -20.74 1.78
C ASP A 53 14.32 -19.45 2.60
N GLY A 54 14.78 -19.54 3.85
CA GLY A 54 14.80 -18.42 4.79
C GLY A 54 13.43 -18.09 5.37
N ARG A 55 13.33 -16.92 5.97
CA ARG A 55 12.09 -16.53 6.65
C ARG A 55 11.87 -15.01 6.73
N ILE A 56 10.61 -14.63 6.87
CA ILE A 56 10.17 -13.29 7.25
C ILE A 56 9.59 -13.39 8.65
N ASP A 57 10.23 -12.73 9.61
CA ASP A 57 9.70 -12.52 10.95
C ASP A 57 8.95 -11.18 10.94
N TYR A 58 7.65 -11.25 11.07
CA TYR A 58 6.79 -10.08 11.05
C TYR A 58 6.76 -9.31 12.37
N GLU A 59 7.42 -9.81 13.43
CA GLU A 59 7.49 -9.18 14.76
C GLU A 59 6.10 -8.82 15.33
N GLY A 60 5.19 -9.79 15.24
CA GLY A 60 3.82 -9.67 15.74
C GLY A 60 2.79 -9.18 14.72
N LEU A 61 3.20 -8.71 13.54
CA LEU A 61 2.29 -8.41 12.44
C LEU A 61 1.89 -9.70 11.70
N THR A 62 0.87 -9.57 10.90
CA THR A 62 0.44 -10.59 9.93
C THR A 62 0.36 -9.97 8.52
N PRO A 63 0.33 -10.76 7.45
CA PRO A 63 0.08 -10.23 6.10
C PRO A 63 -1.21 -9.41 5.98
N ARG A 64 -2.20 -9.60 6.87
CA ARG A 64 -3.43 -8.81 6.89
C ARG A 64 -3.24 -7.37 7.38
N ASP A 65 -2.16 -7.11 8.11
CA ASP A 65 -1.80 -5.79 8.63
C ASP A 65 -0.98 -4.98 7.61
N ILE A 66 -0.68 -5.60 6.45
CA ILE A 66 0.13 -5.05 5.38
C ILE A 66 -0.76 -4.69 4.20
N THR A 67 -0.54 -3.53 3.62
CA THR A 67 -1.20 -3.09 2.39
C THR A 67 -0.18 -2.61 1.37
N MET A 68 -0.62 -2.50 0.13
CA MET A 68 0.22 -2.00 -0.96
C MET A 68 -0.58 -1.12 -1.89
N THR A 69 0.03 -0.02 -2.32
CA THR A 69 -0.43 0.78 -3.44
C THR A 69 0.47 0.54 -4.65
N THR A 70 -0.09 0.58 -5.83
CA THR A 70 0.63 0.35 -7.09
C THR A 70 0.41 1.51 -8.05
N GLN A 71 1.33 1.73 -8.97
CA GLN A 71 1.25 2.77 -9.99
C GLN A 71 -0.06 2.71 -10.81
N ARG A 72 -0.54 1.52 -11.12
CA ARG A 72 -1.83 1.31 -11.79
C ARG A 72 -2.81 0.70 -10.80
N PRO A 73 -3.73 1.52 -10.24
CA PRO A 73 -4.66 1.03 -9.25
C PRO A 73 -5.67 0.06 -9.85
N TYR A 74 -5.85 -1.08 -9.20
CA TYR A 74 -6.97 -1.95 -9.51
C TYR A 74 -8.20 -1.48 -8.72
N LEU A 75 -9.27 -1.09 -9.42
CA LEU A 75 -10.54 -0.74 -8.83
C LEU A 75 -11.60 -1.80 -9.10
N LEU A 76 -12.40 -2.09 -8.08
CA LEU A 76 -13.54 -2.98 -8.18
C LEU A 76 -14.60 -2.38 -9.12
N HIS A 77 -15.39 -3.25 -9.73
CA HIS A 77 -16.57 -2.87 -10.53
C HIS A 77 -17.71 -2.42 -9.62
N ASP A 78 -17.50 -1.29 -8.92
CA ASP A 78 -18.44 -0.77 -7.94
C ASP A 78 -18.26 0.76 -7.78
N THR A 79 -19.03 1.38 -6.92
CA THR A 79 -18.95 2.82 -6.65
C THR A 79 -17.63 3.20 -5.97
N VAL A 80 -17.34 4.50 -5.94
CA VAL A 80 -16.21 5.08 -5.19
C VAL A 80 -16.28 4.68 -3.73
N TYR A 81 -17.45 4.81 -3.11
CA TYR A 81 -17.65 4.44 -1.71
C TYR A 81 -17.42 2.94 -1.44
N GLN A 82 -17.97 2.07 -2.29
CA GLN A 82 -17.79 0.63 -2.12
C GLN A 82 -16.33 0.19 -2.29
N ASN A 83 -15.60 0.84 -3.20
CA ASN A 83 -14.16 0.65 -3.33
C ASN A 83 -13.42 1.06 -2.06
N LEU A 84 -13.76 2.24 -1.49
CA LEU A 84 -13.11 2.76 -0.28
C LEU A 84 -13.29 1.81 0.91
N ILE A 85 -14.53 1.35 1.16
CA ILE A 85 -14.85 0.51 2.34
C ILE A 85 -14.53 -0.97 2.16
N TYR A 86 -14.13 -1.41 0.97
CA TYR A 86 -13.87 -2.82 0.69
C TYR A 86 -12.85 -3.47 1.65
N PRO A 87 -11.70 -2.83 1.98
CA PRO A 87 -10.75 -3.40 2.95
C PRO A 87 -11.33 -3.59 4.35
N LEU A 88 -12.27 -2.74 4.76
CA LEU A 88 -12.97 -2.88 6.02
C LEU A 88 -13.92 -4.07 5.98
N LYS A 89 -14.72 -4.20 4.91
CA LYS A 89 -15.67 -5.31 4.72
C LYS A 89 -15.01 -6.68 4.82
N ILE A 90 -13.89 -6.89 4.11
CA ILE A 90 -13.19 -8.19 4.12
C ILE A 90 -12.52 -8.51 5.47
N ARG A 91 -12.39 -7.51 6.35
CA ARG A 91 -11.88 -7.64 7.72
C ARG A 91 -13.00 -7.73 8.77
N GLY A 92 -14.27 -7.66 8.35
CA GLY A 92 -15.40 -7.63 9.27
C GLY A 92 -15.51 -6.35 10.10
N ILE A 93 -14.86 -5.26 9.65
CA ILE A 93 -14.90 -3.95 10.32
C ILE A 93 -16.06 -3.14 9.77
N ARG A 94 -16.93 -2.65 10.66
CA ARG A 94 -18.03 -1.77 10.27
C ARG A 94 -17.47 -0.39 9.88
N PRO A 95 -17.77 0.12 8.66
CA PRO A 95 -17.37 1.45 8.27
C PRO A 95 -18.02 2.53 9.15
N ASP A 96 -17.23 3.51 9.56
CA ASP A 96 -17.71 4.78 10.11
C ASP A 96 -17.94 5.73 8.93
N GLU A 97 -19.20 6.07 8.66
CA GLU A 97 -19.54 6.89 7.50
C GLU A 97 -18.89 8.27 7.56
N ALA A 98 -18.87 8.91 8.74
CA ALA A 98 -18.26 10.24 8.88
C ALA A 98 -16.75 10.19 8.59
N LYS A 99 -16.06 9.14 9.06
CA LYS A 99 -14.64 8.90 8.76
C LYS A 99 -14.42 8.64 7.27
N MET A 100 -15.31 7.88 6.62
CA MET A 100 -15.21 7.59 5.18
C MET A 100 -15.45 8.85 4.34
N ASP A 101 -16.45 9.63 4.69
CA ASP A 101 -16.76 10.89 4.00
C ASP A 101 -15.60 11.89 4.15
N ALA A 102 -14.98 11.98 5.33
CA ALA A 102 -13.79 12.81 5.53
C ALA A 102 -12.59 12.37 4.66
N TRP A 103 -12.38 11.06 4.48
CA TRP A 103 -11.37 10.56 3.55
C TRP A 103 -11.65 10.97 2.10
N LEU A 104 -12.91 10.84 1.66
CA LEU A 104 -13.34 11.24 0.31
C LEU A 104 -13.22 12.75 0.09
N GLU A 105 -13.61 13.55 1.08
CA GLU A 105 -13.52 15.01 1.03
C GLU A 105 -12.07 15.47 0.86
N ARG A 106 -11.14 14.94 1.63
CA ARG A 106 -9.70 15.25 1.53
C ARG A 106 -9.12 15.00 0.14
N CYS A 107 -9.69 14.04 -0.58
CA CYS A 107 -9.26 13.69 -1.95
C CYS A 107 -10.09 14.39 -3.04
N GLY A 108 -11.07 15.22 -2.67
CA GLY A 108 -12.00 15.86 -3.62
C GLY A 108 -12.97 14.86 -4.28
N LEU A 109 -13.24 13.72 -3.63
CA LEU A 109 -14.07 12.63 -4.17
C LEU A 109 -15.44 12.52 -3.51
N LEU A 110 -15.77 13.35 -2.51
CA LEU A 110 -17.01 13.23 -1.75
C LEU A 110 -18.24 13.33 -2.64
N GLN A 111 -18.27 14.30 -3.56
CA GLN A 111 -19.38 14.49 -4.51
C GLN A 111 -19.52 13.35 -5.53
N LYS A 112 -18.48 12.51 -5.64
CA LYS A 112 -18.43 11.33 -6.52
C LYS A 112 -18.64 10.01 -5.77
N LYS A 113 -19.03 10.08 -4.50
CA LYS A 113 -19.20 8.92 -3.58
C LYS A 113 -19.98 7.76 -4.23
N ASN A 114 -21.08 8.09 -4.93
CA ASN A 114 -21.95 7.11 -5.56
C ASN A 114 -21.64 6.85 -7.04
N GLN A 115 -20.63 7.53 -7.59
CA GLN A 115 -20.22 7.34 -8.98
C GLN A 115 -19.45 6.02 -9.13
N TYR A 116 -19.53 5.42 -10.31
CA TYR A 116 -18.76 4.22 -10.65
C TYR A 116 -17.26 4.52 -10.65
N ALA A 117 -16.49 3.80 -9.83
CA ALA A 117 -15.10 4.16 -9.57
C ALA A 117 -14.20 4.14 -10.82
N ARG A 118 -14.49 3.27 -11.80
CA ARG A 118 -13.71 3.21 -13.04
C ARG A 118 -13.97 4.37 -14.00
N SER A 119 -15.02 5.17 -13.77
CA SER A 119 -15.29 6.39 -14.57
C SER A 119 -14.52 7.62 -14.05
N LEU A 120 -13.82 7.50 -12.94
CA LEU A 120 -12.93 8.53 -12.43
C LEU A 120 -11.74 8.75 -13.37
N SER A 121 -11.18 9.97 -13.37
CA SER A 121 -9.89 10.23 -14.03
C SER A 121 -8.76 9.39 -13.41
N SER A 122 -7.66 9.24 -14.11
CA SER A 122 -6.51 8.45 -13.63
C SER A 122 -5.99 8.94 -12.28
N GLY A 123 -5.86 10.26 -12.09
CA GLY A 123 -5.45 10.86 -10.82
C GLY A 123 -6.44 10.60 -9.68
N GLU A 124 -7.75 10.71 -9.96
CA GLU A 124 -8.80 10.40 -8.99
C GLU A 124 -8.82 8.91 -8.60
N GLN A 125 -8.57 8.02 -9.58
CA GLN A 125 -8.43 6.59 -9.31
C GLN A 125 -7.22 6.30 -8.40
N GLN A 126 -6.10 6.99 -8.61
CA GLN A 126 -4.93 6.89 -7.74
C GLN A 126 -5.22 7.40 -6.34
N LYS A 127 -5.87 8.57 -6.19
CA LYS A 127 -6.30 9.09 -4.89
C LYS A 127 -7.20 8.11 -4.16
N LEU A 128 -8.23 7.56 -4.83
CA LEU A 128 -9.12 6.55 -4.25
C LEU A 128 -8.35 5.29 -3.82
N SER A 129 -7.44 4.80 -4.65
CA SER A 129 -6.63 3.62 -4.33
C SER A 129 -5.73 3.86 -3.13
N PHE A 130 -5.15 5.06 -3.02
CA PHE A 130 -4.28 5.41 -1.91
C PHE A 130 -5.03 5.47 -0.58
N ILE A 131 -6.14 6.21 -0.50
CA ILE A 131 -6.94 6.27 0.74
C ILE A 131 -7.57 4.92 1.08
N ARG A 132 -7.97 4.12 0.08
CA ARG A 132 -8.45 2.75 0.28
C ARG A 132 -7.40 1.87 0.98
N ALA A 133 -6.12 2.07 0.69
CA ALA A 133 -5.05 1.35 1.36
C ALA A 133 -4.90 1.75 2.84
N LEU A 134 -5.37 2.93 3.24
CA LEU A 134 -5.18 3.49 4.59
C LEU A 134 -6.41 3.38 5.50
N VAL A 135 -7.61 3.16 4.97
CA VAL A 135 -8.87 3.26 5.73
C VAL A 135 -9.00 2.32 6.92
N PHE A 136 -8.27 1.22 6.94
CA PHE A 136 -8.28 0.24 8.04
C PHE A 136 -7.10 0.39 9.00
N ASP A 137 -6.35 1.50 8.91
CA ASP A 137 -5.18 1.83 9.72
C ASP A 137 -4.11 0.70 9.70
N PRO A 138 -3.55 0.34 8.52
CA PRO A 138 -2.56 -0.73 8.40
C PRO A 138 -1.30 -0.40 9.19
N ALA A 139 -0.64 -1.44 9.74
CA ALA A 139 0.63 -1.26 10.43
C ALA A 139 1.81 -1.06 9.47
N PHE A 140 1.70 -1.58 8.24
CA PHE A 140 2.75 -1.52 7.22
C PHE A 140 2.16 -1.23 5.83
N VAL A 141 2.72 -0.24 5.15
CA VAL A 141 2.29 0.19 3.81
C VAL A 141 3.45 0.12 2.83
N ILE A 142 3.25 -0.57 1.74
CA ILE A 142 4.18 -0.59 0.60
C ILE A 142 3.64 0.38 -0.46
N VAL A 143 4.47 1.32 -0.90
CA VAL A 143 4.16 2.27 -1.97
C VAL A 143 5.05 1.96 -3.15
N ASP A 144 4.51 1.26 -4.16
CA ASP A 144 5.27 0.82 -5.33
C ASP A 144 5.06 1.80 -6.49
N GLU A 145 6.04 2.67 -6.71
CA GLU A 145 6.09 3.66 -7.79
C GLU A 145 4.85 4.56 -7.92
N THR A 146 3.97 4.53 -6.93
CA THR A 146 2.69 5.27 -6.95
C THR A 146 2.93 6.78 -7.07
N LEU A 147 4.04 7.28 -6.54
CA LEU A 147 4.34 8.71 -6.49
C LEU A 147 5.01 9.25 -7.76
N SER A 148 5.53 8.39 -8.64
CA SER A 148 6.41 8.80 -9.75
C SER A 148 5.70 9.52 -10.91
N ASN A 149 4.36 9.38 -11.03
CA ASN A 149 3.58 9.96 -12.14
C ASN A 149 2.35 10.73 -11.65
N LEU A 150 2.40 11.24 -10.43
CA LEU A 150 1.36 12.09 -9.89
C LEU A 150 1.57 13.54 -10.33
N ASP A 151 0.45 14.25 -10.46
CA ASP A 151 0.51 15.71 -10.52
C ASP A 151 1.00 16.29 -9.17
N PRO A 152 1.53 17.52 -9.15
CA PRO A 152 2.10 18.12 -7.94
C PRO A 152 1.12 18.14 -6.76
N ASP A 153 -0.15 18.47 -7.01
CA ASP A 153 -1.17 18.56 -5.96
C ASP A 153 -1.47 17.20 -5.33
N SER A 154 -1.53 16.14 -6.15
CA SER A 154 -1.70 14.77 -5.67
C SER A 154 -0.48 14.27 -4.90
N THR A 155 0.73 14.67 -5.32
CA THR A 155 1.98 14.34 -4.62
C THR A 155 1.98 14.97 -3.23
N GLU A 156 1.70 16.28 -3.13
CA GLU A 156 1.63 16.99 -1.86
C GLU A 156 0.58 16.38 -0.92
N LEU A 157 -0.62 16.07 -1.43
CA LEU A 157 -1.67 15.40 -0.67
C LEU A 157 -1.17 14.06 -0.10
N PHE A 158 -0.52 13.23 -0.92
CA PHE A 158 -0.05 11.91 -0.47
C PHE A 158 1.06 12.03 0.58
N GLU A 159 2.01 12.95 0.39
CA GLU A 159 3.04 13.23 1.38
C GLU A 159 2.44 13.71 2.71
N GLN A 160 1.46 14.60 2.66
CA GLN A 160 0.76 15.07 3.86
C GLN A 160 0.07 13.90 4.57
N LEU A 161 -0.69 13.08 3.85
CA LEU A 161 -1.36 11.91 4.41
C LEU A 161 -0.36 10.92 5.04
N MET A 162 0.77 10.68 4.37
CA MET A 162 1.83 9.81 4.89
C MET A 162 2.41 10.35 6.20
N ARG A 163 2.75 11.64 6.27
CA ARG A 163 3.28 12.29 7.46
C ARG A 163 2.29 12.25 8.64
N GLU A 164 1.01 12.50 8.37
CA GLU A 164 -0.04 12.41 9.39
C GLU A 164 -0.20 11.00 9.93
N GLN A 165 -0.26 9.99 9.05
CA GLN A 165 -0.38 8.59 9.46
C GLN A 165 0.88 8.11 10.20
N GLN A 166 2.06 8.57 9.77
CA GLN A 166 3.32 8.30 10.45
C GLN A 166 3.30 8.83 11.89
N THR A 167 2.85 10.06 12.07
CA THR A 167 2.83 10.72 13.39
C THR A 167 1.76 10.13 14.30
N LYS A 168 0.55 9.90 13.75
CA LYS A 168 -0.62 9.47 14.52
C LYS A 168 -0.59 7.99 14.86
N ASN A 169 -0.28 7.16 13.89
CA ASN A 169 -0.43 5.70 13.97
C ASN A 169 0.90 4.95 14.02
N LYS A 170 2.04 5.67 13.94
CA LYS A 170 3.39 5.07 13.83
C LYS A 170 3.47 4.02 12.72
N MET A 171 2.81 4.30 11.61
CA MET A 171 2.73 3.40 10.46
C MET A 171 4.12 3.20 9.85
N THR A 172 4.46 1.99 9.47
CA THR A 172 5.72 1.68 8.76
C THR A 172 5.50 1.81 7.27
N TRP A 173 6.42 2.47 6.57
CA TRP A 173 6.34 2.69 5.14
C TRP A 173 7.52 2.09 4.41
N LEU A 174 7.28 1.42 3.30
CA LEU A 174 8.29 0.97 2.34
C LEU A 174 8.00 1.64 0.99
N LEU A 175 8.80 2.66 0.66
CA LEU A 175 8.71 3.39 -0.60
C LEU A 175 9.62 2.74 -1.62
N ILE A 176 9.05 2.32 -2.75
CA ILE A 176 9.79 1.68 -3.83
C ILE A 176 9.92 2.67 -4.99
N SER A 177 11.16 2.85 -5.45
CA SER A 177 11.49 3.72 -6.57
C SER A 177 12.61 3.13 -7.43
N HIS A 178 12.82 3.76 -8.57
CA HIS A 178 13.95 3.49 -9.48
C HIS A 178 15.19 4.26 -9.10
#